data_22b74c2186a4bc4732ea5f87be1696d8
#
_entry.id   22b74c2186a4bc4732ea5f87be1696d8
#
_cell.length_a   1.000
_cell.length_b   1.000
_cell.length_c   1.000
_cell.angle_alpha   90.00
_cell.angle_beta   90.00
_cell.angle_gamma   90.00
#
_symmetry.space_group_name_H-M   'P 1'
#
loop_
_entity.id
_entity.type
_entity.pdbx_description
1 polymer ?
#
loop_
_entity_poly.entity_id
_entity_poly.type
_entity_poly.pdbx_seq_one_letter_code
_entity_poly.pdbx_strand_id
1 'polypeptide(L)'
;MKKVSVVIPAYNAHDTLARCLGSLVNQTLQDIEIIVVNDASTDDTWEIMQRCKAQFPDKMVIINSNVNTGCGGARSIGLDAATGEYIGMADADDYVATTMYEKLYQKAVETGADIVDSGFYQEKTDKALLTVTDELAGELNDYKRSKLITSSGYLVTKIFKSELFNDPPVRMQQNMAALEDLEIFIYMFLRAGSIAAVKEIFYNYCDTEGSNTKMTDLDKYYDAIYRAMKGTYDKCHEMPAYEGSRQAIEFMLTNIYSYGINRCLYNQISKYGADKKNVKKYFDNVGSYEKDLLKKLCELKKTVIKGTYDTNSEVMKKMSPLDIEIMKECDRALNRWL
;
A
#
# COMPACT_ATOMS: atom_id res chain seq x y z
N MET A 1 -25.59 -8.93 -11.35
CA MET A 1 -24.69 -8.03 -10.62
C MET A 1 -23.46 -8.84 -10.27
N LYS A 2 -22.27 -8.31 -10.48
CA LYS A 2 -21.02 -9.02 -10.14
C LYS A 2 -20.87 -9.06 -8.62
N LYS A 3 -20.38 -10.17 -8.10
CA LYS A 3 -20.12 -10.36 -6.65
C LYS A 3 -18.81 -9.69 -6.24
N VAL A 4 -17.76 -9.90 -7.05
CA VAL A 4 -16.45 -9.32 -6.80
C VAL A 4 -15.90 -8.73 -8.09
N SER A 5 -15.40 -7.48 -8.02
CA SER A 5 -14.56 -6.86 -9.03
C SER A 5 -13.11 -6.92 -8.56
N VAL A 6 -12.22 -7.51 -9.35
CA VAL A 6 -10.78 -7.55 -9.06
C VAL A 6 -10.06 -6.55 -9.95
N VAL A 7 -9.42 -5.55 -9.36
CA VAL A 7 -8.70 -4.49 -10.06
C VAL A 7 -7.21 -4.80 -10.12
N ILE A 8 -6.64 -4.79 -11.32
CA ILE A 8 -5.23 -5.09 -11.60
C ILE A 8 -4.59 -3.95 -12.37
N PRO A 9 -3.67 -3.18 -11.79
CA PRO A 9 -2.82 -2.27 -12.52
C PRO A 9 -1.73 -3.06 -13.26
N ALA A 10 -1.49 -2.77 -14.53
CA ALA A 10 -0.46 -3.42 -15.34
C ALA A 10 0.40 -2.38 -16.08
N TYR A 11 1.70 -2.41 -15.84
CA TYR A 11 2.68 -1.59 -16.54
C TYR A 11 3.94 -2.41 -16.81
N ASN A 12 4.27 -2.61 -18.09
CA ASN A 12 5.42 -3.39 -18.52
C ASN A 12 5.50 -4.76 -17.80
N ALA A 13 4.39 -5.50 -17.84
CA ALA A 13 4.20 -6.76 -17.11
C ALA A 13 4.27 -8.00 -18.00
N HIS A 14 4.99 -7.93 -19.13
CA HIS A 14 5.13 -9.00 -20.13
C HIS A 14 5.36 -10.38 -19.49
N ASP A 15 6.33 -10.49 -18.58
CA ASP A 15 6.77 -11.78 -18.04
C ASP A 15 5.80 -12.41 -17.03
N THR A 16 4.94 -11.61 -16.41
CA THR A 16 4.18 -12.02 -15.21
C THR A 16 2.67 -12.01 -15.42
N LEU A 17 2.16 -11.08 -16.23
CA LEU A 17 0.72 -10.83 -16.37
C LEU A 17 -0.07 -12.06 -16.81
N ALA A 18 0.48 -12.90 -17.69
CA ALA A 18 -0.21 -14.11 -18.16
C ALA A 18 -0.48 -15.10 -17.00
N ARG A 19 0.47 -15.26 -16.06
CA ARG A 19 0.29 -16.06 -14.84
C ARG A 19 -0.75 -15.45 -13.91
N CYS A 20 -0.68 -14.15 -13.67
CA CYS A 20 -1.64 -13.40 -12.87
C CYS A 20 -3.06 -13.62 -13.40
N LEU A 21 -3.30 -13.27 -14.67
CA LEU A 21 -4.61 -13.41 -15.31
C LEU A 21 -5.10 -14.86 -15.33
N GLY A 22 -4.20 -15.81 -15.59
CA GLY A 22 -4.53 -17.24 -15.55
C GLY A 22 -5.09 -17.68 -14.19
N SER A 23 -4.54 -17.18 -13.09
CA SER A 23 -5.04 -17.47 -11.73
C SER A 23 -6.42 -16.86 -11.45
N LEU A 24 -6.71 -15.72 -12.07
CA LEU A 24 -7.96 -14.97 -11.88
C LEU A 24 -9.11 -15.48 -12.78
N VAL A 25 -8.86 -15.76 -14.05
CA VAL A 25 -9.92 -16.27 -14.96
C VAL A 25 -10.40 -17.66 -14.57
N ASN A 26 -9.57 -18.44 -13.88
CA ASN A 26 -9.88 -19.76 -13.35
C ASN A 26 -10.47 -19.76 -11.94
N GLN A 27 -10.85 -18.58 -11.40
CA GLN A 27 -11.53 -18.54 -10.11
C GLN A 27 -12.83 -19.35 -10.11
N THR A 28 -13.07 -20.06 -9.01
CA THR A 28 -14.31 -20.85 -8.80
C THR A 28 -15.54 -19.98 -8.63
N LEU A 29 -15.37 -18.71 -8.19
CA LEU A 29 -16.44 -17.72 -8.16
C LEU A 29 -16.83 -17.33 -9.61
N GLN A 30 -18.06 -17.67 -10.03
CA GLN A 30 -18.50 -17.42 -11.42
C GLN A 30 -18.86 -15.95 -11.67
N ASP A 31 -19.50 -15.27 -10.70
CA ASP A 31 -19.93 -13.87 -10.82
C ASP A 31 -18.80 -12.90 -10.46
N ILE A 32 -17.62 -13.14 -11.00
CA ILE A 32 -16.44 -12.28 -10.87
C ILE A 32 -16.23 -11.43 -12.13
N GLU A 33 -15.73 -10.21 -11.98
CA GLU A 33 -15.15 -9.43 -13.08
C GLU A 33 -13.70 -9.08 -12.75
N ILE A 34 -12.86 -9.12 -13.78
CA ILE A 34 -11.42 -8.91 -13.71
C ILE A 34 -11.13 -7.68 -14.53
N ILE A 35 -10.80 -6.57 -13.87
CA ILE A 35 -10.59 -5.26 -14.48
C ILE A 35 -9.09 -5.02 -14.54
N VAL A 36 -8.53 -5.10 -15.74
CA VAL A 36 -7.10 -4.89 -15.95
C VAL A 36 -6.89 -3.54 -16.63
N VAL A 37 -6.06 -2.70 -16.02
CA VAL A 37 -5.74 -1.37 -16.53
C VAL A 37 -4.30 -1.37 -17.02
N ASN A 38 -4.11 -1.26 -18.34
CA ASN A 38 -2.81 -1.00 -18.93
C ASN A 38 -2.44 0.46 -18.71
N ASP A 39 -1.40 0.72 -17.93
CA ASP A 39 -0.96 2.06 -17.55
C ASP A 39 0.12 2.59 -18.50
N ALA A 40 -0.21 2.63 -19.82
CA ALA A 40 0.67 3.05 -20.90
C ALA A 40 1.96 2.19 -21.02
N SER A 41 1.84 0.87 -20.99
CA SER A 41 2.97 -0.05 -21.21
C SER A 41 3.59 0.14 -22.59
N THR A 42 4.89 -0.11 -22.68
CA THR A 42 5.70 -0.03 -23.91
C THR A 42 6.12 -1.39 -24.44
N ASP A 43 5.81 -2.46 -23.70
CA ASP A 43 5.99 -3.87 -24.07
C ASP A 43 4.65 -4.46 -24.57
N ASP A 44 4.58 -5.78 -24.74
CA ASP A 44 3.39 -6.48 -25.23
C ASP A 44 2.35 -6.80 -24.11
N THR A 45 2.39 -6.08 -22.98
CA THR A 45 1.39 -6.18 -21.91
C THR A 45 -0.04 -6.02 -22.46
N TRP A 46 -0.27 -5.03 -23.34
CA TRP A 46 -1.57 -4.78 -23.93
C TRP A 46 -2.07 -5.95 -24.79
N GLU A 47 -1.20 -6.53 -25.60
CA GLU A 47 -1.51 -7.69 -26.44
C GLU A 47 -1.86 -8.92 -25.60
N ILE A 48 -1.18 -9.13 -24.46
CA ILE A 48 -1.52 -10.20 -23.50
C ILE A 48 -2.93 -10.00 -22.97
N MET A 49 -3.28 -8.77 -22.57
CA MET A 49 -4.64 -8.44 -22.08
C MET A 49 -5.69 -8.71 -23.15
N GLN A 50 -5.46 -8.29 -24.38
CA GLN A 50 -6.40 -8.50 -25.50
C GLN A 50 -6.62 -10.00 -25.80
N ARG A 51 -5.54 -10.80 -25.81
CA ARG A 51 -5.64 -12.25 -26.00
C ARG A 51 -6.45 -12.93 -24.89
N CYS A 52 -6.22 -12.52 -23.64
CA CYS A 52 -6.95 -13.06 -22.50
C CYS A 52 -8.43 -12.64 -22.55
N LYS A 53 -8.73 -11.36 -22.86
CA LYS A 53 -10.10 -10.88 -23.03
C LYS A 53 -10.87 -11.61 -24.12
N ALA A 54 -10.21 -11.93 -25.23
CA ALA A 54 -10.82 -12.69 -26.32
C ALA A 54 -11.23 -14.11 -25.90
N GLN A 55 -10.50 -14.74 -24.98
CA GLN A 55 -10.80 -16.06 -24.44
C GLN A 55 -11.86 -16.02 -23.32
N PHE A 56 -11.90 -14.95 -22.53
CA PHE A 56 -12.77 -14.81 -21.35
C PHE A 56 -13.59 -13.50 -21.41
N PRO A 57 -14.41 -13.29 -22.49
CA PRO A 57 -15.10 -12.02 -22.72
C PRO A 57 -16.07 -11.62 -21.61
N ASP A 58 -16.69 -12.58 -20.92
CA ASP A 58 -17.69 -12.32 -19.88
C ASP A 58 -17.09 -12.02 -18.50
N LYS A 59 -15.82 -12.41 -18.29
CA LYS A 59 -15.12 -12.19 -17.01
C LYS A 59 -14.23 -10.97 -17.01
N MET A 60 -13.69 -10.55 -18.16
CA MET A 60 -12.66 -9.52 -18.22
C MET A 60 -13.19 -8.17 -18.73
N VAL A 61 -12.71 -7.11 -18.11
CA VAL A 61 -12.75 -5.72 -18.59
C VAL A 61 -11.31 -5.26 -18.74
N ILE A 62 -10.94 -4.76 -19.93
CA ILE A 62 -9.59 -4.22 -20.18
C ILE A 62 -9.68 -2.74 -20.51
N ILE A 63 -8.82 -1.95 -19.90
CA ILE A 63 -8.76 -0.50 -20.06
C ILE A 63 -7.34 -0.14 -20.50
N ASN A 64 -7.22 0.68 -21.55
CA ASN A 64 -5.94 1.17 -22.04
C ASN A 64 -5.78 2.64 -21.71
N SER A 65 -4.91 2.98 -20.77
CA SER A 65 -4.53 4.37 -20.51
C SER A 65 -3.51 4.85 -21.52
N ASN A 66 -3.66 6.08 -22.00
CA ASN A 66 -2.69 6.70 -22.90
C ASN A 66 -1.53 7.39 -22.15
N VAL A 67 -1.64 7.48 -20.83
CA VAL A 67 -0.67 8.14 -19.95
C VAL A 67 -0.39 7.24 -18.77
N ASN A 68 0.88 7.08 -18.41
CA ASN A 68 1.25 6.39 -17.19
C ASN A 68 0.86 7.25 -15.99
N THR A 69 -0.03 6.72 -15.17
CA THR A 69 -0.56 7.37 -13.96
C THR A 69 -0.03 6.76 -12.67
N GLY A 70 0.82 5.74 -12.79
CA GLY A 70 1.34 4.94 -11.69
C GLY A 70 0.31 3.97 -11.13
N CYS A 71 0.74 3.06 -10.27
CA CYS A 71 -0.08 1.99 -9.71
C CYS A 71 -1.38 2.51 -9.06
N GLY A 72 -1.29 3.58 -8.26
CA GLY A 72 -2.46 4.21 -7.63
C GLY A 72 -3.45 4.81 -8.63
N GLY A 73 -2.94 5.46 -9.68
CA GLY A 73 -3.78 5.99 -10.75
C GLY A 73 -4.49 4.90 -11.54
N ALA A 74 -3.76 3.86 -11.94
CA ALA A 74 -4.33 2.71 -12.65
C ALA A 74 -5.38 1.97 -11.80
N ARG A 75 -5.12 1.77 -10.49
CA ARG A 75 -6.14 1.21 -9.57
C ARG A 75 -7.37 2.11 -9.48
N SER A 76 -7.21 3.44 -9.47
CA SER A 76 -8.34 4.38 -9.44
C SER A 76 -9.19 4.30 -10.70
N ILE A 77 -8.58 4.17 -11.88
CA ILE A 77 -9.30 3.94 -13.15
C ILE A 77 -10.09 2.62 -13.09
N GLY A 78 -9.47 1.56 -12.56
CA GLY A 78 -10.15 0.26 -12.40
C GLY A 78 -11.31 0.32 -11.39
N LEU A 79 -11.16 1.08 -10.30
CA LEU A 79 -12.23 1.31 -9.32
C LEU A 79 -13.43 2.04 -9.93
N ASP A 80 -13.21 2.98 -10.86
CA ASP A 80 -14.29 3.68 -11.56
C ASP A 80 -15.10 2.75 -12.49
N ALA A 81 -14.50 1.68 -12.97
CA ALA A 81 -15.15 0.68 -13.82
C ALA A 81 -15.76 -0.50 -13.03
N ALA A 82 -15.49 -0.62 -11.75
CA ALA A 82 -15.92 -1.75 -10.93
C ALA A 82 -17.43 -1.73 -10.64
N THR A 83 -18.10 -2.87 -10.84
CA THR A 83 -19.56 -3.04 -10.65
C THR A 83 -19.89 -4.06 -9.57
N GLY A 84 -18.89 -4.69 -8.97
CA GLY A 84 -19.05 -5.74 -7.95
C GLY A 84 -19.54 -5.21 -6.62
N GLU A 85 -20.22 -6.09 -5.88
CA GLU A 85 -20.62 -5.83 -4.50
C GLU A 85 -19.39 -5.62 -3.60
N TYR A 86 -18.33 -6.38 -3.86
CA TYR A 86 -17.03 -6.26 -3.21
C TYR A 86 -15.94 -5.96 -4.23
N ILE A 87 -14.89 -5.26 -3.78
CA ILE A 87 -13.70 -4.94 -4.56
C ILE A 87 -12.51 -5.72 -4.00
N GLY A 88 -11.84 -6.48 -4.85
CA GLY A 88 -10.51 -7.05 -4.61
C GLY A 88 -9.45 -6.34 -5.44
N MET A 89 -8.19 -6.51 -5.08
CA MET A 89 -7.05 -6.02 -5.83
C MET A 89 -6.04 -7.14 -6.02
N ALA A 90 -5.30 -7.11 -7.11
CA ALA A 90 -4.15 -7.99 -7.33
C ALA A 90 -3.08 -7.23 -8.11
N ASP A 91 -1.82 -7.57 -7.89
CA ASP A 91 -0.70 -7.01 -8.63
C ASP A 91 -0.38 -7.89 -9.84
N ALA A 92 0.06 -7.28 -10.94
CA ALA A 92 0.26 -7.97 -12.22
C ALA A 92 1.43 -8.97 -12.20
N ASP A 93 2.28 -8.90 -11.18
CA ASP A 93 3.42 -9.79 -10.96
C ASP A 93 3.14 -10.95 -9.98
N ASP A 94 1.96 -10.96 -9.34
CA ASP A 94 1.53 -11.95 -8.36
C ASP A 94 0.53 -12.96 -8.93
N TYR A 95 0.13 -13.94 -8.11
CA TYR A 95 -0.95 -14.87 -8.47
C TYR A 95 -1.71 -15.34 -7.21
N VAL A 96 -2.93 -15.83 -7.42
CA VAL A 96 -3.83 -16.21 -6.34
C VAL A 96 -4.32 -17.65 -6.46
N ALA A 97 -4.69 -18.27 -5.35
CA ALA A 97 -5.37 -19.56 -5.36
C ALA A 97 -6.74 -19.45 -6.05
N THR A 98 -7.12 -20.44 -6.83
CA THR A 98 -8.36 -20.44 -7.63
C THR A 98 -9.65 -20.34 -6.80
N THR A 99 -9.61 -20.62 -5.51
CA THR A 99 -10.74 -20.55 -4.57
C THR A 99 -10.78 -19.27 -3.74
N MET A 100 -9.82 -18.36 -3.91
CA MET A 100 -9.68 -17.17 -3.06
C MET A 100 -10.95 -16.34 -3.00
N TYR A 101 -11.41 -15.83 -4.14
CA TYR A 101 -12.54 -14.90 -4.16
C TYR A 101 -13.88 -15.55 -3.84
N GLU A 102 -14.05 -16.85 -4.12
CA GLU A 102 -15.23 -17.58 -3.67
C GLU A 102 -15.30 -17.66 -2.14
N LYS A 103 -14.21 -18.07 -1.49
CA LYS A 103 -14.17 -18.21 -0.03
C LYS A 103 -14.26 -16.87 0.70
N LEU A 104 -13.59 -15.84 0.17
CA LEU A 104 -13.70 -14.49 0.72
C LEU A 104 -15.14 -13.96 0.59
N TYR A 105 -15.77 -14.12 -0.56
CA TYR A 105 -17.16 -13.68 -0.76
C TYR A 105 -18.16 -14.47 0.10
N GLN A 106 -18.01 -15.80 0.20
CA GLN A 106 -18.82 -16.63 1.10
C GLN A 106 -18.71 -16.14 2.54
N LYS A 107 -17.49 -15.83 3.00
CA LYS A 107 -17.26 -15.28 4.33
C LYS A 107 -17.89 -13.90 4.51
N ALA A 108 -17.83 -13.06 3.50
CA ALA A 108 -18.48 -11.75 3.49
C ALA A 108 -20.01 -11.87 3.66
N VAL A 109 -20.64 -12.78 2.91
CA VAL A 109 -22.09 -13.04 3.00
C VAL A 109 -22.47 -13.65 4.36
N GLU A 110 -21.67 -14.58 4.86
CA GLU A 110 -21.90 -15.24 6.16
C GLU A 110 -21.89 -14.24 7.33
N THR A 111 -20.96 -13.26 7.29
CA THR A 111 -20.72 -12.37 8.42
C THR A 111 -21.29 -10.96 8.24
N GLY A 112 -21.64 -10.58 7.02
CA GLY A 112 -21.98 -9.19 6.68
C GLY A 112 -20.80 -8.22 6.76
N ALA A 113 -19.55 -8.72 6.82
CA ALA A 113 -18.38 -7.91 7.06
C ALA A 113 -18.09 -6.94 5.90
N ASP A 114 -17.65 -5.73 6.25
CA ASP A 114 -17.25 -4.70 5.28
C ASP A 114 -15.92 -5.02 4.63
N ILE A 115 -15.03 -5.74 5.34
CA ILE A 115 -13.72 -6.20 4.86
C ILE A 115 -13.60 -7.69 5.18
N VAL A 116 -13.11 -8.49 4.23
CA VAL A 116 -12.71 -9.87 4.48
C VAL A 116 -11.27 -10.06 4.05
N ASP A 117 -10.43 -10.54 4.96
CA ASP A 117 -8.99 -10.75 4.77
C ASP A 117 -8.64 -12.23 4.68
N SER A 118 -7.51 -12.53 4.04
CA SER A 118 -6.91 -13.86 3.98
C SER A 118 -5.41 -13.80 4.23
N GLY A 119 -4.78 -14.96 4.26
CA GLY A 119 -3.33 -15.03 4.34
C GLY A 119 -2.65 -14.91 2.97
N PHE A 120 -1.37 -14.62 3.04
CA PHE A 120 -0.48 -14.59 1.88
C PHE A 120 0.83 -15.33 2.15
N TYR A 121 1.43 -15.82 1.08
CA TYR A 121 2.78 -16.37 1.07
C TYR A 121 3.71 -15.35 0.43
N GLN A 122 4.82 -15.07 1.08
CA GLN A 122 5.86 -14.16 0.58
C GLN A 122 7.07 -14.97 0.11
N GLU A 123 7.29 -15.03 -1.19
CA GLU A 123 8.35 -15.82 -1.81
C GLU A 123 9.75 -15.43 -1.31
N LYS A 124 10.05 -14.14 -1.26
CA LYS A 124 11.37 -13.63 -0.84
C LYS A 124 11.80 -14.09 0.55
N THR A 125 10.87 -14.24 1.47
CA THR A 125 11.16 -14.61 2.87
C THR A 125 10.79 -16.04 3.20
N ASP A 126 10.20 -16.76 2.24
CA ASP A 126 9.66 -18.12 2.41
C ASP A 126 8.71 -18.21 3.62
N LYS A 127 7.78 -17.23 3.73
CA LYS A 127 6.87 -17.16 4.89
C LYS A 127 5.42 -17.02 4.47
N ALA A 128 4.57 -17.77 5.14
CA ALA A 128 3.13 -17.61 5.10
C ALA A 128 2.68 -16.77 6.30
N LEU A 129 1.81 -15.79 6.05
CA LEU A 129 1.37 -14.81 7.04
C LEU A 129 -0.16 -14.69 7.03
N LEU A 130 -0.74 -14.65 8.24
CA LEU A 130 -2.14 -14.31 8.49
C LEU A 130 -2.16 -12.98 9.25
N THR A 131 -2.86 -11.98 8.75
CA THR A 131 -2.84 -10.63 9.31
C THR A 131 -4.01 -10.35 10.24
N VAL A 132 -5.14 -11.04 10.07
CA VAL A 132 -6.34 -10.92 10.92
C VAL A 132 -6.52 -12.16 11.78
N THR A 133 -6.46 -11.99 13.10
CA THR A 133 -6.73 -13.03 14.10
C THR A 133 -8.19 -13.03 14.51
N ASP A 134 -8.64 -14.07 15.23
CA ASP A 134 -10.01 -14.14 15.78
C ASP A 134 -10.32 -12.96 16.72
N GLU A 135 -9.32 -12.53 17.48
CA GLU A 135 -9.45 -11.37 18.38
C GLU A 135 -9.76 -10.07 17.62
N LEU A 136 -9.21 -9.92 16.41
CA LEU A 136 -9.38 -8.72 15.60
C LEU A 136 -10.63 -8.78 14.72
N ALA A 137 -11.21 -9.96 14.47
CA ALA A 137 -12.41 -10.14 13.66
C ALA A 137 -13.67 -9.62 14.39
N GLY A 138 -14.72 -9.34 13.59
CA GLY A 138 -16.03 -8.83 14.03
C GLY A 138 -16.12 -7.30 13.94
N GLU A 139 -16.97 -6.70 14.77
CA GLU A 139 -17.12 -5.25 14.83
C GLU A 139 -15.82 -4.56 15.24
N LEU A 140 -15.50 -3.45 14.56
CA LEU A 140 -14.28 -2.69 14.76
C LEU A 140 -14.50 -1.59 15.81
N ASN A 141 -13.71 -1.68 16.87
CA ASN A 141 -13.51 -0.63 17.87
C ASN A 141 -12.11 0.00 17.70
N ASP A 142 -11.80 1.02 18.48
CA ASP A 142 -10.52 1.75 18.40
C ASP A 142 -9.30 0.84 18.61
N TYR A 143 -9.40 -0.12 19.53
CA TYR A 143 -8.33 -1.10 19.77
C TYR A 143 -8.06 -1.97 18.54
N LYS A 144 -9.11 -2.57 17.97
CA LYS A 144 -8.98 -3.44 16.79
C LYS A 144 -8.48 -2.65 15.57
N ARG A 145 -9.03 -1.44 15.33
CA ARG A 145 -8.55 -0.55 14.27
C ARG A 145 -7.07 -0.24 14.41
N SER A 146 -6.65 0.14 15.63
CA SER A 146 -5.24 0.45 15.91
C SER A 146 -4.32 -0.73 15.64
N LYS A 147 -4.73 -1.95 16.01
CA LYS A 147 -3.97 -3.17 15.71
C LYS A 147 -3.91 -3.47 14.22
N LEU A 148 -5.03 -3.40 13.50
CA LEU A 148 -5.09 -3.64 12.06
C LEU A 148 -4.27 -2.63 11.28
N ILE A 149 -4.35 -1.34 11.60
CA ILE A 149 -3.54 -0.28 10.98
C ILE A 149 -2.04 -0.60 11.10
N THR A 150 -1.60 -1.15 12.23
CA THR A 150 -0.18 -1.43 12.47
C THR A 150 0.30 -2.81 11.99
N SER A 151 -0.59 -3.71 11.57
CA SER A 151 -0.23 -5.10 11.25
C SER A 151 -0.76 -5.64 9.92
N SER A 152 -1.72 -4.98 9.28
CA SER A 152 -2.46 -5.56 8.14
C SER A 152 -2.58 -4.64 6.92
N GLY A 153 -1.47 -4.06 6.49
CA GLY A 153 -1.42 -3.04 5.43
C GLY A 153 -1.57 -3.54 3.98
N TYR A 154 -1.82 -4.84 3.75
CA TYR A 154 -1.89 -5.37 2.39
C TYR A 154 -3.32 -5.27 1.83
N LEU A 155 -3.51 -4.54 0.73
CA LEU A 155 -4.80 -4.45 0.03
C LEU A 155 -5.15 -5.74 -0.73
N VAL A 156 -4.15 -6.38 -1.28
CA VAL A 156 -4.27 -7.52 -2.21
C VAL A 156 -4.76 -8.83 -1.56
N THR A 157 -4.69 -8.93 -0.23
CA THR A 157 -5.18 -10.11 0.51
C THR A 157 -6.67 -10.06 0.81
N LYS A 158 -7.33 -8.93 0.48
CA LYS A 158 -8.67 -8.58 0.97
C LYS A 158 -9.69 -8.39 -0.15
N ILE A 159 -10.96 -8.52 0.26
CA ILE A 159 -12.07 -7.89 -0.45
C ILE A 159 -12.69 -6.83 0.47
N PHE A 160 -13.11 -5.74 -0.13
CA PHE A 160 -13.73 -4.59 0.52
C PHE A 160 -15.12 -4.37 -0.05
N LYS A 161 -16.09 -4.10 0.78
CA LYS A 161 -17.42 -3.70 0.33
C LYS A 161 -17.30 -2.46 -0.57
N SER A 162 -17.91 -2.45 -1.74
CA SER A 162 -17.73 -1.40 -2.75
C SER A 162 -18.13 -0.01 -2.24
N GLU A 163 -19.08 0.06 -1.32
CA GLU A 163 -19.49 1.30 -0.65
C GLU A 163 -18.32 2.02 0.06
N LEU A 164 -17.33 1.26 0.55
CA LEU A 164 -16.15 1.86 1.19
C LEU A 164 -15.32 2.73 0.21
N PHE A 165 -15.41 2.50 -1.10
CA PHE A 165 -14.72 3.30 -2.10
C PHE A 165 -15.60 4.37 -2.74
N ASN A 166 -16.92 4.25 -2.66
CA ASN A 166 -17.82 4.99 -3.51
C ASN A 166 -18.74 5.98 -2.78
N ASP A 167 -18.90 5.88 -1.45
CA ASP A 167 -19.77 6.78 -0.69
C ASP A 167 -19.16 7.24 0.63
N PRO A 168 -18.52 8.42 0.69
CA PRO A 168 -18.09 9.29 -0.42
C PRO A 168 -16.99 8.65 -1.28
N PRO A 169 -16.86 9.02 -2.53
CA PRO A 169 -15.84 8.43 -3.41
C PRO A 169 -14.42 8.74 -2.93
N VAL A 170 -13.59 7.70 -2.84
CA VAL A 170 -12.16 7.82 -2.53
C VAL A 170 -11.34 7.11 -3.59
N ARG A 171 -10.26 7.74 -4.03
CA ARG A 171 -9.33 7.24 -5.04
C ARG A 171 -7.89 7.40 -4.57
N MET A 172 -7.00 6.56 -5.10
CA MET A 172 -5.57 6.60 -4.80
C MET A 172 -4.89 7.76 -5.52
N GLN A 173 -3.80 8.23 -4.97
CA GLN A 173 -3.00 9.27 -5.63
C GLN A 173 -2.31 8.73 -6.88
N GLN A 174 -2.31 9.55 -7.94
CA GLN A 174 -1.61 9.25 -9.20
C GLN A 174 -0.13 9.60 -9.11
N ASN A 175 0.69 8.98 -9.96
CA ASN A 175 2.12 9.30 -10.12
C ASN A 175 2.90 9.23 -8.81
N MET A 176 2.54 8.30 -7.93
CA MET A 176 3.35 7.97 -6.77
C MET A 176 4.32 6.84 -7.13
N ALA A 177 5.54 7.00 -6.72
CA ALA A 177 6.59 6.02 -6.97
C ALA A 177 6.51 4.83 -5.99
N ALA A 178 5.88 5.03 -4.82
CA ALA A 178 5.62 4.02 -3.79
C ALA A 178 4.61 4.55 -2.76
N LEU A 179 4.14 3.69 -1.85
CA LEU A 179 3.30 4.04 -0.70
C LEU A 179 1.91 4.58 -1.06
N GLU A 180 1.46 4.37 -2.29
CA GLU A 180 0.14 4.80 -2.77
C GLU A 180 -1.01 4.05 -2.08
N ASP A 181 -0.73 2.86 -1.53
CA ASP A 181 -1.67 2.01 -0.81
C ASP A 181 -1.87 2.42 0.66
N LEU A 182 -0.87 3.08 1.26
CA LEU A 182 -0.88 3.43 2.69
C LEU A 182 -2.11 4.24 3.10
N GLU A 183 -2.39 5.33 2.39
CA GLU A 183 -3.50 6.20 2.73
C GLU A 183 -4.85 5.49 2.59
N ILE A 184 -4.96 4.60 1.61
CA ILE A 184 -6.19 3.87 1.32
C ILE A 184 -6.47 2.80 2.36
N PHE A 185 -5.48 1.99 2.75
CA PHE A 185 -5.77 0.96 3.75
C PHE A 185 -6.08 1.56 5.13
N ILE A 186 -5.41 2.66 5.53
CA ILE A 186 -5.74 3.38 6.77
C ILE A 186 -7.17 3.92 6.68
N TYR A 187 -7.51 4.60 5.58
CA TYR A 187 -8.85 5.12 5.33
C TYR A 187 -9.91 4.02 5.41
N MET A 188 -9.66 2.86 4.77
CA MET A 188 -10.59 1.74 4.79
C MET A 188 -10.83 1.20 6.21
N PHE A 189 -9.79 1.05 7.03
CA PHE A 189 -9.97 0.61 8.42
C PHE A 189 -10.67 1.64 9.30
N LEU A 190 -10.51 2.93 9.05
CA LEU A 190 -11.26 3.96 9.77
C LEU A 190 -12.73 3.98 9.37
N ARG A 191 -13.02 3.62 8.13
CA ARG A 191 -14.37 3.66 7.56
C ARG A 191 -15.18 2.41 7.82
N ALA A 192 -14.56 1.25 7.77
CA ALA A 192 -15.23 -0.03 7.96
C ALA A 192 -15.81 -0.16 9.38
N GLY A 193 -17.01 -0.74 9.48
CA GLY A 193 -17.63 -1.12 10.75
C GLY A 193 -17.18 -2.50 11.23
N SER A 194 -16.78 -3.39 10.30
CA SER A 194 -16.48 -4.78 10.63
C SER A 194 -15.44 -5.41 9.69
N ILE A 195 -14.74 -6.43 10.20
CA ILE A 195 -13.80 -7.25 9.43
C ILE A 195 -14.00 -8.74 9.76
N ALA A 196 -13.85 -9.59 8.75
CA ALA A 196 -13.75 -11.03 8.91
C ALA A 196 -12.47 -11.58 8.30
N ALA A 197 -12.14 -12.83 8.59
CA ALA A 197 -10.96 -13.49 8.02
C ALA A 197 -11.28 -14.92 7.56
N VAL A 198 -10.65 -15.32 6.45
CA VAL A 198 -10.50 -16.70 6.04
C VAL A 198 -9.05 -17.10 6.34
N LYS A 199 -8.87 -18.05 7.26
CA LYS A 199 -7.54 -18.47 7.76
C LYS A 199 -6.83 -19.43 6.80
N GLU A 200 -6.77 -19.04 5.53
CA GLU A 200 -6.06 -19.78 4.48
C GLU A 200 -5.13 -18.86 3.72
N ILE A 201 -4.09 -19.43 3.16
CA ILE A 201 -3.10 -18.70 2.34
C ILE A 201 -3.57 -18.76 0.89
N PHE A 202 -3.97 -17.62 0.34
CA PHE A 202 -4.50 -17.56 -1.03
C PHE A 202 -3.66 -16.71 -1.96
N TYR A 203 -3.03 -15.66 -1.45
CA TYR A 203 -2.26 -14.72 -2.24
C TYR A 203 -0.78 -15.12 -2.25
N ASN A 204 -0.14 -15.13 -3.41
CA ASN A 204 1.28 -15.42 -3.57
C ASN A 204 2.00 -14.15 -4.02
N TYR A 205 2.70 -13.54 -3.08
CA TYR A 205 3.52 -12.35 -3.30
C TYR A 205 4.89 -12.76 -3.82
N CYS A 206 5.16 -12.47 -5.11
CA CYS A 206 6.35 -12.91 -5.82
C CYS A 206 7.51 -11.90 -5.68
N ASP A 207 8.75 -12.39 -5.68
CA ASP A 207 9.95 -11.52 -5.67
C ASP A 207 10.41 -11.23 -7.11
N THR A 208 9.83 -10.21 -7.74
CA THR A 208 10.07 -9.86 -9.13
C THR A 208 11.21 -8.85 -9.26
N GLU A 209 12.08 -9.01 -10.26
CA GLU A 209 13.06 -7.99 -10.62
C GLU A 209 12.33 -6.76 -11.19
N GLY A 210 12.69 -5.56 -10.72
CA GLY A 210 12.02 -4.31 -11.14
C GLY A 210 10.85 -3.86 -10.25
N SER A 211 10.52 -4.60 -9.18
CA SER A 211 9.52 -4.17 -8.20
C SER A 211 9.82 -2.76 -7.66
N ASN A 212 8.78 -1.92 -7.56
CA ASN A 212 8.85 -0.56 -6.99
C ASN A 212 9.43 -0.53 -5.56
N THR A 213 9.36 -1.64 -4.83
CA THR A 213 9.98 -1.77 -3.50
C THR A 213 11.51 -1.73 -3.54
N LYS A 214 12.13 -1.89 -4.73
CA LYS A 214 13.59 -1.84 -4.95
C LYS A 214 14.07 -0.46 -5.44
N MET A 215 13.26 0.58 -5.31
CA MET A 215 13.56 1.94 -5.80
C MET A 215 14.87 2.50 -5.23
N THR A 216 15.65 3.13 -6.12
CA THR A 216 16.94 3.77 -5.79
C THR A 216 16.95 5.29 -5.99
N ASP A 217 15.90 5.86 -6.60
CA ASP A 217 15.74 7.30 -6.83
C ASP A 217 15.22 7.96 -5.55
N LEU A 218 16.08 8.71 -4.89
CA LEU A 218 15.80 9.32 -3.59
C LEU A 218 14.78 10.44 -3.66
N ASP A 219 14.82 11.27 -4.70
CA ASP A 219 13.90 12.40 -4.85
C ASP A 219 12.47 11.89 -4.99
N LYS A 220 12.26 10.85 -5.81
CA LYS A 220 10.96 10.19 -5.94
C LYS A 220 10.50 9.54 -4.64
N TYR A 221 11.44 9.00 -3.87
CA TYR A 221 11.10 8.33 -2.62
C TYR A 221 10.70 9.33 -1.52
N TYR A 222 11.42 10.46 -1.40
CA TYR A 222 11.03 11.53 -0.47
C TYR A 222 9.71 12.18 -0.84
N ASP A 223 9.45 12.39 -2.14
CA ASP A 223 8.14 12.86 -2.62
C ASP A 223 7.03 11.86 -2.26
N ALA A 224 7.26 10.56 -2.46
CA ALA A 224 6.31 9.52 -2.09
C ALA A 224 6.00 9.52 -0.59
N ILE A 225 7.01 9.63 0.29
CA ILE A 225 6.82 9.72 1.73
C ILE A 225 5.99 10.98 2.09
N TYR A 226 6.36 12.14 1.54
CA TYR A 226 5.64 13.38 1.79
C TYR A 226 4.16 13.27 1.38
N ARG A 227 3.91 12.78 0.18
CA ARG A 227 2.57 12.63 -0.37
C ARG A 227 1.74 11.58 0.38
N ALA A 228 2.34 10.45 0.76
CA ALA A 228 1.68 9.42 1.55
C ALA A 228 1.29 9.95 2.94
N MET A 229 2.19 10.63 3.64
CA MET A 229 1.91 11.21 4.95
C MET A 229 0.83 12.30 4.87
N LYS A 230 0.96 13.22 3.91
CA LYS A 230 -0.01 14.29 3.69
C LYS A 230 -1.37 13.75 3.28
N GLY A 231 -1.41 12.84 2.31
CA GLY A 231 -2.64 12.22 1.82
C GLY A 231 -3.37 11.44 2.91
N THR A 232 -2.63 10.69 3.74
CA THR A 232 -3.22 10.01 4.90
C THR A 232 -3.84 11.00 5.88
N TYR A 233 -3.13 12.06 6.22
CA TYR A 233 -3.65 13.06 7.13
C TYR A 233 -4.89 13.76 6.55
N ASP A 234 -4.80 14.28 5.34
CA ASP A 234 -5.88 15.02 4.69
C ASP A 234 -7.17 14.17 4.55
N LYS A 235 -7.03 12.87 4.24
CA LYS A 235 -8.19 11.99 4.09
C LYS A 235 -8.78 11.49 5.42
N CYS A 236 -7.96 11.38 6.45
CA CYS A 236 -8.35 10.63 7.65
C CYS A 236 -8.63 11.49 8.88
N HIS A 237 -8.02 12.69 9.02
CA HIS A 237 -8.01 13.43 10.30
C HIS A 237 -9.39 13.94 10.75
N GLU A 238 -10.34 14.11 9.85
CA GLU A 238 -11.71 14.51 10.16
C GLU A 238 -12.68 13.32 10.34
N MET A 239 -12.20 12.09 10.17
CA MET A 239 -13.04 10.90 10.29
C MET A 239 -13.36 10.62 11.77
N PRO A 240 -14.60 10.17 12.10
CA PRO A 240 -14.99 9.91 13.48
C PRO A 240 -14.08 8.94 14.24
N ALA A 241 -13.55 7.90 13.55
CA ALA A 241 -12.67 6.89 14.12
C ALA A 241 -11.19 7.33 14.21
N TYR A 242 -10.84 8.53 13.74
CA TYR A 242 -9.46 9.00 13.69
C TYR A 242 -8.85 9.16 15.10
N GLU A 243 -9.52 9.86 16.00
CA GLU A 243 -8.99 10.14 17.33
C GLU A 243 -8.71 8.87 18.14
N GLY A 244 -9.61 7.88 18.09
CA GLY A 244 -9.40 6.58 18.73
C GLY A 244 -8.25 5.75 18.13
N SER A 245 -7.91 6.00 16.87
CA SER A 245 -6.84 5.31 16.14
C SER A 245 -5.59 6.17 15.95
N ARG A 246 -5.57 7.41 16.41
CA ARG A 246 -4.54 8.42 16.16
C ARG A 246 -3.12 7.92 16.46
N GLN A 247 -2.92 7.29 17.61
CA GLN A 247 -1.60 6.79 17.99
C GLN A 247 -1.07 5.72 17.03
N ALA A 248 -1.94 4.86 16.51
CA ALA A 248 -1.57 3.85 15.52
C ALA A 248 -1.22 4.48 14.16
N ILE A 249 -1.99 5.47 13.75
CA ILE A 249 -1.74 6.23 12.51
C ILE A 249 -0.42 6.99 12.63
N GLU A 250 -0.22 7.75 13.71
CA GLU A 250 1.03 8.46 13.98
C GLU A 250 2.23 7.49 14.03
N PHE A 251 2.04 6.29 14.58
CA PHE A 251 3.05 5.23 14.57
C PHE A 251 3.43 4.83 13.15
N MET A 252 2.44 4.56 12.28
CA MET A 252 2.69 4.19 10.88
C MET A 252 3.40 5.30 10.11
N LEU A 253 2.94 6.53 10.26
CA LEU A 253 3.55 7.69 9.60
C LEU A 253 4.97 7.94 10.11
N THR A 254 5.23 7.78 11.41
CA THR A 254 6.57 7.87 11.99
C THR A 254 7.49 6.78 11.44
N ASN A 255 6.99 5.56 11.33
CA ASN A 255 7.75 4.43 10.80
C ASN A 255 8.16 4.66 9.34
N ILE A 256 7.24 5.13 8.51
CA ILE A 256 7.51 5.45 7.10
C ILE A 256 8.49 6.61 6.98
N TYR A 257 8.28 7.68 7.72
CA TYR A 257 9.19 8.82 7.78
C TYR A 257 10.60 8.37 8.19
N SER A 258 10.70 7.66 9.31
CA SER A 258 11.98 7.23 9.89
C SER A 258 12.70 6.21 9.00
N TYR A 259 11.97 5.19 8.55
CA TYR A 259 12.54 4.15 7.69
C TYR A 259 12.97 4.72 6.33
N GLY A 260 12.14 5.56 5.74
CA GLY A 260 12.44 6.19 4.46
C GLY A 260 13.64 7.12 4.53
N ILE A 261 13.65 8.04 5.50
CA ILE A 261 14.77 8.97 5.69
C ILE A 261 16.03 8.20 6.08
N ASN A 262 15.95 7.27 7.03
CA ASN A 262 17.11 6.51 7.46
C ASN A 262 17.69 5.63 6.36
N ARG A 263 16.85 4.91 5.62
CA ARG A 263 17.29 4.06 4.52
C ARG A 263 17.98 4.89 3.43
N CYS A 264 17.39 6.00 3.07
CA CYS A 264 17.92 6.87 2.04
C CYS A 264 19.21 7.58 2.49
N LEU A 265 19.21 8.16 3.68
CA LEU A 265 20.37 8.85 4.24
C LEU A 265 21.50 7.87 4.59
N TYR A 266 21.21 6.73 5.18
CA TYR A 266 22.20 5.72 5.51
C TYR A 266 22.93 5.22 4.26
N ASN A 267 22.19 4.93 3.19
CA ASN A 267 22.78 4.52 1.92
C ASN A 267 23.66 5.61 1.27
N GLN A 268 23.33 6.87 1.46
CA GLN A 268 24.14 7.98 0.96
C GLN A 268 25.32 8.28 1.88
N ILE A 269 25.10 8.29 3.18
CA ILE A 269 26.15 8.54 4.18
C ILE A 269 27.18 7.41 4.18
N SER A 270 26.76 6.16 3.97
CA SER A 270 27.67 5.01 3.87
C SER A 270 28.65 5.11 2.71
N LYS A 271 28.31 5.85 1.63
CA LYS A 271 29.23 6.16 0.54
C LYS A 271 30.39 7.07 0.98
N TYR A 272 30.20 7.80 2.06
CA TYR A 272 31.22 8.68 2.66
C TYR A 272 31.88 8.08 3.91
N GLY A 273 31.53 6.85 4.30
CA GLY A 273 31.95 6.19 5.55
C GLY A 273 30.98 6.45 6.71
N ALA A 274 30.76 5.45 7.56
CA ALA A 274 29.76 5.45 8.65
C ALA A 274 30.14 6.33 9.87
N ASP A 275 30.70 7.53 9.67
CA ASP A 275 31.09 8.46 10.74
C ASP A 275 30.07 9.63 10.82
N LYS A 276 29.73 10.07 12.05
CA LYS A 276 28.88 11.24 12.33
C LYS A 276 29.33 12.52 11.59
N LYS A 277 30.64 12.68 11.35
CA LYS A 277 31.17 13.80 10.56
C LYS A 277 30.71 13.82 9.12
N ASN A 278 30.32 12.68 8.58
CA ASN A 278 29.87 12.52 7.21
C ASN A 278 28.41 12.91 7.02
N VAL A 279 27.57 12.86 8.07
CA VAL A 279 26.20 13.39 8.06
C VAL A 279 26.21 14.86 7.69
N LYS A 280 27.06 15.67 8.34
CA LYS A 280 27.22 17.11 8.01
C LYS A 280 27.67 17.29 6.57
N LYS A 281 28.68 16.55 6.12
CA LYS A 281 29.21 16.64 4.77
C LYS A 281 28.18 16.27 3.70
N TYR A 282 27.34 15.28 3.97
CA TYR A 282 26.22 14.93 3.08
C TYR A 282 25.27 16.12 2.96
N PHE A 283 24.78 16.65 4.06
CA PHE A 283 23.84 17.77 4.06
C PHE A 283 24.40 19.07 3.48
N ASP A 284 25.71 19.32 3.61
CA ASP A 284 26.35 20.45 2.97
C ASP A 284 26.37 20.32 1.43
N ASN A 285 26.29 19.10 0.89
CA ASN A 285 26.37 18.81 -0.55
C ASN A 285 25.02 18.39 -1.18
N VAL A 286 23.95 18.27 -0.41
CA VAL A 286 22.61 17.92 -0.90
C VAL A 286 22.07 19.00 -1.85
N GLY A 287 21.44 18.59 -2.95
CA GLY A 287 20.84 19.49 -3.92
C GLY A 287 19.72 20.37 -3.33
N SER A 288 19.45 21.51 -3.94
CA SER A 288 18.42 22.45 -3.47
C SER A 288 17.01 21.81 -3.44
N TYR A 289 16.68 21.04 -4.45
CA TYR A 289 15.38 20.33 -4.54
C TYR A 289 15.18 19.33 -3.39
N GLU A 290 16.18 18.50 -3.11
CA GLU A 290 16.15 17.52 -2.01
C GLU A 290 16.09 18.22 -0.64
N LYS A 291 16.79 19.34 -0.47
CA LYS A 291 16.70 20.19 0.73
C LYS A 291 15.27 20.68 0.96
N ASP A 292 14.62 21.17 -0.08
CA ASP A 292 13.24 21.66 0.00
C ASP A 292 12.23 20.56 0.34
N LEU A 293 12.41 19.36 -0.23
CA LEU A 293 11.58 18.19 0.12
C LEU A 293 11.76 17.76 1.56
N LEU A 294 13.00 17.64 2.03
CA LEU A 294 13.30 17.30 3.43
C LEU A 294 12.74 18.34 4.40
N LYS A 295 12.81 19.63 4.05
CA LYS A 295 12.20 20.70 4.82
C LYS A 295 10.69 20.57 4.92
N LYS A 296 10.00 20.37 3.80
CA LYS A 296 8.56 20.12 3.74
C LYS A 296 8.15 18.88 4.57
N LEU A 297 8.93 17.79 4.49
CA LEU A 297 8.71 16.59 5.30
C LEU A 297 8.83 16.88 6.80
N CYS A 298 9.81 17.66 7.22
CA CYS A 298 9.97 18.03 8.64
C CYS A 298 8.84 18.93 9.15
N GLU A 299 8.36 19.85 8.32
CA GLU A 299 7.21 20.71 8.65
C GLU A 299 5.91 19.87 8.75
N LEU A 300 5.68 18.98 7.79
CA LEU A 300 4.53 18.07 7.80
C LEU A 300 4.56 17.15 9.02
N LYS A 301 5.74 16.58 9.35
CA LYS A 301 5.92 15.75 10.54
C LYS A 301 5.44 16.46 11.82
N LYS A 302 5.81 17.73 12.01
CA LYS A 302 5.38 18.51 13.18
C LYS A 302 3.86 18.65 13.28
N THR A 303 3.17 18.65 12.14
CA THR A 303 1.71 18.76 12.06
C THR A 303 1.03 17.42 12.31
N VAL A 304 1.57 16.34 11.73
CA VAL A 304 0.92 15.03 11.65
C VAL A 304 1.31 14.10 12.79
N ILE A 305 2.53 14.26 13.35
CA ILE A 305 3.07 13.42 14.42
C ILE A 305 3.20 14.27 15.68
N LYS A 306 2.15 14.29 16.50
CA LYS A 306 2.08 15.20 17.67
C LYS A 306 2.72 14.67 18.95
N GLY A 307 3.07 13.39 19.03
CA GLY A 307 3.48 12.83 20.33
C GLY A 307 4.50 11.70 20.33
N THR A 308 4.85 11.15 19.19
CA THR A 308 5.50 9.83 19.09
C THR A 308 7.02 9.82 19.00
N TYR A 309 7.66 10.98 18.92
CA TYR A 309 9.14 11.07 18.92
C TYR A 309 9.76 10.96 20.30
N ASP A 310 8.94 10.73 21.33
CA ASP A 310 9.46 10.46 22.64
C ASP A 310 10.09 9.07 22.69
N THR A 311 11.21 8.95 23.41
CA THR A 311 12.08 7.77 23.54
C THR A 311 11.39 6.49 23.98
N ASN A 312 10.10 6.53 24.29
CA ASN A 312 9.25 5.42 24.70
C ASN A 312 8.35 4.85 23.60
N SER A 313 8.39 5.38 22.36
CA SER A 313 7.54 4.85 21.29
C SER A 313 7.93 3.41 20.93
N GLU A 314 6.95 2.59 20.59
CA GLU A 314 7.18 1.21 20.13
C GLU A 314 8.08 1.15 18.88
N VAL A 315 8.12 2.22 18.09
CA VAL A 315 9.04 2.37 16.95
C VAL A 315 10.48 2.44 17.43
N MET A 316 10.75 3.33 18.40
CA MET A 316 12.10 3.52 18.93
C MET A 316 12.64 2.27 19.63
N LYS A 317 11.77 1.47 20.26
CA LYS A 317 12.13 0.19 20.86
C LYS A 317 12.54 -0.89 19.86
N LYS A 318 12.03 -0.81 18.61
CA LYS A 318 12.34 -1.77 17.55
C LYS A 318 13.54 -1.37 16.68
N MET A 319 14.00 -0.13 16.81
CA MET A 319 15.14 0.38 16.03
C MET A 319 16.47 0.02 16.67
N SER A 320 17.50 -0.21 15.85
CA SER A 320 18.85 -0.37 16.38
C SER A 320 19.34 0.94 17.05
N PRO A 321 20.23 0.89 18.07
CA PRO A 321 20.81 2.09 18.66
C PRO A 321 21.49 3.02 17.64
N LEU A 322 22.09 2.44 16.59
CA LEU A 322 22.72 3.18 15.50
C LEU A 322 21.69 3.95 14.66
N ASP A 323 20.59 3.33 14.31
CA ASP A 323 19.51 3.96 13.53
C ASP A 323 18.88 5.14 14.30
N ILE A 324 18.68 4.95 15.62
CA ILE A 324 18.19 6.01 16.51
C ILE A 324 19.16 7.21 16.54
N GLU A 325 20.47 6.93 16.58
CA GLU A 325 21.47 7.99 16.59
C GLU A 325 21.52 8.76 15.25
N ILE A 326 21.47 8.04 14.13
CA ILE A 326 21.40 8.62 12.78
C ILE A 326 20.16 9.51 12.65
N MET A 327 18.97 9.03 13.09
CA MET A 327 17.75 9.83 13.09
C MET A 327 17.89 11.14 13.88
N LYS A 328 18.44 11.05 15.08
CA LYS A 328 18.66 12.24 15.94
C LYS A 328 19.61 13.24 15.28
N GLU A 329 20.64 12.80 14.61
CA GLU A 329 21.54 13.70 13.88
C GLU A 329 20.86 14.28 12.63
N CYS A 330 20.06 13.51 11.90
CA CYS A 330 19.27 14.02 10.79
C CYS A 330 18.27 15.08 11.25
N ASP A 331 17.51 14.83 12.32
CA ASP A 331 16.58 15.81 12.90
C ASP A 331 17.31 17.08 13.38
N ARG A 332 18.49 16.96 14.00
CA ARG A 332 19.30 18.11 14.40
C ARG A 332 19.81 18.90 13.19
N ALA A 333 20.26 18.22 12.15
CA ALA A 333 20.74 18.85 10.92
C ALA A 333 19.59 19.60 10.23
N LEU A 334 18.42 18.96 10.08
CA LEU A 334 17.23 19.56 9.49
C LEU A 334 16.71 20.76 10.31
N ASN A 335 16.71 20.68 11.64
CA ASN A 335 16.34 21.80 12.51
C ASN A 335 17.34 22.98 12.45
N ARG A 336 18.59 22.75 12.04
CA ARG A 336 19.58 23.83 11.83
C ARG A 336 19.41 24.52 10.48
N TRP A 337 18.75 23.86 9.52
CA TRP A 337 18.49 24.42 8.20
C TRP A 337 17.10 25.06 8.07
N LEU A 338 16.21 24.75 9.02
CA LEU A 338 14.94 25.43 9.21
C LEU A 338 15.11 26.72 10.02
#